data_83e9e0cb1a5e443eb6ec686be130ed17
#
_entry.id   83e9e0cb1a5e443eb6ec686be130ed17
#
_cell.length_a   1.000
_cell.length_b   1.000
_cell.length_c   1.000
_cell.angle_alpha   90.00
_cell.angle_beta   90.00
_cell.angle_gamma   90.00
#
_symmetry.space_group_name_H-M   'P 1'
#
loop_
_entity.id
_entity.type
_entity.pdbx_description
1 polymer ?
#
loop_
_entity_poly.entity_id
_entity_poly.type
_entity_poly.pdbx_seq_one_letter_code
_entity_poly.pdbx_strand_id
1 'polypeptide(L)'
;GRPCEGCATAFWNADLAVPKLPDNRDQVVNPASAYQVVSMLQGVVERGTGRRIKAVGKPLAGKTGTTNKSFDTWFVGFSPDLAVGIYVGFDQPKTLGRETGSSVAAPMFRDFMSQALDGKPGIPFRVPTGIRLVRVNAVTGLPAAPGDKRVILEAFKPGTEPSLREDAHSVIDGNTLNAVADSPVAGPGGLY
;
A
#
# COMPACT_ATOMS: atom_id res chain seq x y z
N GLY A 1 4.89 -27.36 16.19
CA GLY A 1 5.71 -26.21 16.53
C GLY A 1 6.84 -26.03 15.52
N ARG A 2 7.22 -24.80 15.22
CA ARG A 2 8.38 -24.54 14.36
C ARG A 2 9.65 -24.83 15.14
N PRO A 3 10.65 -25.51 14.57
CA PRO A 3 11.93 -25.69 15.22
C PRO A 3 12.56 -24.29 15.42
N CYS A 4 12.93 -23.99 16.65
CA CYS A 4 13.59 -22.74 17.00
C CYS A 4 14.94 -23.07 17.61
N GLU A 5 16.00 -22.65 16.94
CA GLU A 5 17.36 -22.77 17.48
C GLU A 5 17.57 -21.72 18.58
N GLY A 6 17.88 -22.15 19.78
CA GLY A 6 18.06 -21.27 20.96
C GLY A 6 16.78 -20.97 21.76
N CYS A 7 15.61 -21.51 21.38
CA CYS A 7 14.38 -21.35 22.17
C CYS A 7 14.19 -22.35 23.30
N ALA A 8 15.12 -23.26 23.51
CA ALA A 8 15.00 -24.37 24.47
C ALA A 8 15.28 -23.96 25.94
N THR A 9 15.58 -22.71 26.22
CA THR A 9 15.84 -22.23 27.59
C THR A 9 14.56 -21.71 28.21
N ALA A 10 14.21 -22.25 29.40
CA ALA A 10 13.02 -21.85 30.16
C ALA A 10 13.07 -20.39 30.66
N PHE A 11 14.24 -19.77 30.64
CA PHE A 11 14.44 -18.38 31.06
C PHE A 11 15.36 -17.66 30.06
N TRP A 12 14.92 -16.48 29.61
CA TRP A 12 15.75 -15.61 28.80
C TRP A 12 16.88 -15.00 29.65
N ASN A 13 18.08 -15.02 29.11
CA ASN A 13 19.27 -14.39 29.69
C ASN A 13 19.80 -13.38 28.65
N ALA A 14 20.17 -12.17 29.11
CA ALA A 14 20.68 -11.11 28.24
C ALA A 14 21.95 -11.46 27.45
N ASP A 15 22.72 -12.45 27.96
CA ASP A 15 23.95 -12.95 27.34
C ASP A 15 23.70 -14.00 26.24
N LEU A 16 22.46 -14.44 26.08
CA LEU A 16 22.09 -15.39 25.03
C LEU A 16 21.82 -14.67 23.71
N ALA A 17 22.34 -15.22 22.63
CA ALA A 17 22.00 -14.73 21.28
C ALA A 17 20.50 -14.81 21.07
N VAL A 18 19.96 -13.77 20.39
CA VAL A 18 18.53 -13.74 20.02
C VAL A 18 18.19 -14.97 19.19
N PRO A 19 17.15 -15.75 19.56
CA PRO A 19 16.73 -16.93 18.82
C PRO A 19 16.45 -16.61 17.36
N LYS A 20 17.03 -17.36 16.44
CA LYS A 20 16.78 -17.25 15.00
C LYS A 20 15.65 -18.20 14.61
N LEU A 21 14.51 -17.65 14.28
CA LEU A 21 13.42 -18.42 13.68
C LEU A 21 13.67 -18.56 12.18
N PRO A 22 13.66 -19.79 11.63
CA PRO A 22 13.76 -19.95 10.18
C PRO A 22 12.57 -19.28 9.51
N ASP A 23 12.85 -18.47 8.49
CA ASP A 23 11.81 -17.85 7.64
C ASP A 23 11.39 -18.87 6.56
N ASN A 24 10.33 -19.61 6.84
CA ASN A 24 9.76 -20.62 5.94
C ASN A 24 8.63 -20.06 5.07
N ARG A 25 8.52 -18.73 4.96
CA ARG A 25 7.52 -18.10 4.12
C ARG A 25 7.93 -18.17 2.66
N ASP A 26 7.03 -18.66 1.82
CA ASP A 26 7.22 -18.58 0.38
C ASP A 26 7.07 -17.15 -0.10
N GLN A 27 7.96 -16.71 -0.97
CA GLN A 27 7.86 -15.41 -1.62
C GLN A 27 6.86 -15.48 -2.75
N VAL A 28 5.64 -14.97 -2.53
CA VAL A 28 4.53 -15.01 -3.53
C VAL A 28 4.54 -13.83 -4.49
N VAL A 29 5.20 -12.71 -4.16
CA VAL A 29 5.24 -11.49 -4.98
C VAL A 29 6.67 -10.91 -4.99
N ASN A 30 7.08 -10.36 -6.13
CA ASN A 30 8.35 -9.66 -6.20
C ASN A 30 8.40 -8.48 -5.21
N PRO A 31 9.42 -8.37 -4.34
CA PRO A 31 9.50 -7.36 -3.29
C PRO A 31 9.43 -5.92 -3.81
N ALA A 32 10.04 -5.64 -4.97
CA ALA A 32 10.02 -4.33 -5.57
C ALA A 32 8.60 -3.94 -6.04
N SER A 33 7.85 -4.89 -6.64
CA SER A 33 6.45 -4.68 -7.02
C SER A 33 5.55 -4.46 -5.80
N ALA A 34 5.73 -5.26 -4.75
CA ALA A 34 5.01 -5.10 -3.49
C ALA A 34 5.26 -3.72 -2.88
N TYR A 35 6.52 -3.27 -2.86
CA TYR A 35 6.86 -1.95 -2.32
C TYR A 35 6.28 -0.80 -3.16
N GLN A 36 6.24 -0.91 -4.48
CA GLN A 36 5.57 0.10 -5.32
C GLN A 36 4.10 0.26 -4.94
N VAL A 37 3.39 -0.87 -4.70
CA VAL A 37 2.00 -0.83 -4.21
C VAL A 37 1.92 -0.18 -2.82
N VAL A 38 2.82 -0.54 -1.90
CA VAL A 38 2.89 0.10 -0.56
C VAL A 38 3.10 1.61 -0.69
N SER A 39 4.01 2.06 -1.53
CA SER A 39 4.27 3.49 -1.80
C SER A 39 3.01 4.22 -2.29
N MET A 40 2.28 3.61 -3.24
CA MET A 40 0.99 4.16 -3.71
C MET A 40 -0.04 4.24 -2.58
N LEU A 41 -0.13 3.20 -1.74
CA LEU A 41 -1.06 3.14 -0.61
C LEU A 41 -0.69 4.12 0.52
N GLN A 42 0.60 4.40 0.74
CA GLN A 42 1.04 5.51 1.58
C GLN A 42 0.56 6.85 1.00
N GLY A 43 0.65 7.02 -0.32
CA GLY A 43 0.11 8.19 -1.01
C GLY A 43 -1.38 8.43 -0.76
N VAL A 44 -2.19 7.37 -0.60
CA VAL A 44 -3.61 7.50 -0.23
C VAL A 44 -3.77 8.14 1.15
N VAL A 45 -2.92 7.80 2.11
CA VAL A 45 -2.93 8.38 3.48
C VAL A 45 -2.35 9.78 3.47
N GLU A 46 -1.28 10.03 2.73
CA GLU A 46 -0.59 11.33 2.73
C GLU A 46 -1.37 12.43 1.98
N ARG A 47 -1.97 12.10 0.83
CA ARG A 47 -2.54 13.07 -0.12
C ARG A 47 -3.87 12.66 -0.75
N GLY A 48 -4.35 11.43 -0.49
CA GLY A 48 -5.56 10.86 -1.09
C GLY A 48 -6.76 10.81 -0.17
N THR A 49 -7.64 9.83 -0.43
CA THR A 49 -8.90 9.63 0.27
C THR A 49 -8.75 9.20 1.74
N GLY A 50 -7.55 8.73 2.14
CA GLY A 50 -7.20 8.33 3.50
C GLY A 50 -6.56 9.44 4.36
N ARG A 51 -6.54 10.71 3.95
CA ARG A 51 -5.82 11.80 4.65
C ARG A 51 -6.18 11.96 6.14
N ARG A 52 -7.40 11.61 6.53
CA ARG A 52 -7.83 11.66 7.94
C ARG A 52 -7.01 10.74 8.85
N ILE A 53 -6.42 9.69 8.28
CA ILE A 53 -5.63 8.68 9.00
C ILE A 53 -4.22 9.23 9.35
N LYS A 54 -3.75 10.22 8.61
CA LYS A 54 -2.45 10.87 8.86
C LYS A 54 -2.32 11.40 10.31
N ALA A 55 -3.45 11.72 10.96
CA ALA A 55 -3.48 12.17 12.35
C ALA A 55 -2.91 11.15 13.35
N VAL A 56 -2.80 9.87 13.02
CA VAL A 56 -2.14 8.85 13.85
C VAL A 56 -0.65 9.15 14.06
N GLY A 57 -0.01 9.90 13.15
CA GLY A 57 1.40 10.29 13.26
C GLY A 57 2.39 9.15 13.10
N LYS A 58 1.97 8.02 12.52
CA LYS A 58 2.80 6.84 12.25
C LYS A 58 2.79 6.51 10.75
N PRO A 59 3.81 5.81 10.22
CA PRO A 59 3.79 5.31 8.86
C PRO A 59 2.64 4.34 8.63
N LEU A 60 1.68 4.75 7.80
CA LEU A 60 0.49 3.97 7.46
C LEU A 60 0.25 3.98 5.97
N ALA A 61 -0.27 2.88 5.48
CA ALA A 61 -0.69 2.70 4.10
C ALA A 61 -2.09 2.08 4.07
N GLY A 62 -2.87 2.31 3.02
CA GLY A 62 -4.19 1.71 2.92
C GLY A 62 -5.06 2.30 1.82
N LYS A 63 -6.26 1.74 1.68
CA LYS A 63 -7.21 2.13 0.64
C LYS A 63 -8.64 2.11 1.16
N THR A 64 -9.40 3.14 0.80
CA THR A 64 -10.85 3.20 0.99
C THR A 64 -11.56 2.35 -0.06
N GLY A 65 -12.68 1.73 0.32
CA GLY A 65 -13.64 1.12 -0.57
C GLY A 65 -15.03 1.68 -0.31
N THR A 66 -15.83 1.81 -1.36
CA THR A 66 -17.25 2.17 -1.28
C THR A 66 -17.96 1.45 -2.40
N THR A 67 -18.95 0.64 -2.09
CA THR A 67 -19.75 -0.06 -3.08
C THR A 67 -20.73 0.88 -3.78
N ASN A 68 -21.27 0.46 -4.90
CA ASN A 68 -22.32 1.20 -5.61
C ASN A 68 -23.49 1.49 -4.65
N LYS A 69 -24.04 2.70 -4.75
CA LYS A 69 -25.13 3.19 -3.88
C LYS A 69 -24.77 3.23 -2.38
N SER A 70 -23.47 3.17 -2.04
CA SER A 70 -22.98 3.18 -0.65
C SER A 70 -23.64 2.13 0.24
N PHE A 71 -23.80 0.90 -0.24
CA PHE A 71 -24.31 -0.18 0.61
C PHE A 71 -23.29 -0.60 1.65
N ASP A 72 -21.99 -0.56 1.25
CA ASP A 72 -20.88 -0.93 2.12
C ASP A 72 -19.76 0.08 2.00
N THR A 73 -19.10 0.34 3.11
CA THR A 73 -17.87 1.12 3.14
C THR A 73 -16.75 0.33 3.78
N TRP A 74 -15.56 0.47 3.22
CA TRP A 74 -14.36 -0.23 3.62
C TRP A 74 -13.19 0.72 3.83
N PHE A 75 -12.33 0.36 4.73
CA PHE A 75 -10.95 0.78 4.74
C PHE A 75 -10.07 -0.41 5.09
N VAL A 76 -9.14 -0.77 4.21
CA VAL A 76 -8.10 -1.75 4.51
C VAL A 76 -6.78 -1.02 4.54
N GLY A 77 -6.06 -1.13 5.64
CA GLY A 77 -4.80 -0.45 5.82
C GLY A 77 -3.87 -1.18 6.79
N PHE A 78 -2.64 -0.71 6.85
CA PHE A 78 -1.62 -1.36 7.64
C PHE A 78 -0.47 -0.41 8.02
N SER A 79 0.19 -0.74 9.11
CA SER A 79 1.58 -0.36 9.43
C SER A 79 2.52 -1.49 9.01
N PRO A 80 3.85 -1.36 9.14
CA PRO A 80 4.77 -2.48 8.90
C PRO A 80 4.45 -3.75 9.70
N ASP A 81 3.81 -3.62 10.88
CA ASP A 81 3.60 -4.72 11.82
C ASP A 81 2.14 -5.14 12.02
N LEU A 82 1.18 -4.32 11.57
CA LEU A 82 -0.23 -4.55 11.85
C LEU A 82 -1.09 -4.19 10.64
N ALA A 83 -1.87 -5.16 10.16
CA ALA A 83 -2.88 -4.95 9.11
C ALA A 83 -4.29 -5.00 9.72
N VAL A 84 -5.15 -4.09 9.30
CA VAL A 84 -6.52 -3.94 9.81
C VAL A 84 -7.47 -3.66 8.65
N GLY A 85 -8.60 -4.37 8.64
CA GLY A 85 -9.73 -4.10 7.75
C GLY A 85 -10.92 -3.59 8.57
N ILE A 86 -11.51 -2.48 8.15
CA ILE A 86 -12.77 -1.95 8.68
C ILE A 86 -13.84 -2.08 7.62
N TYR A 87 -14.92 -2.69 8.00
CA TYR A 87 -16.14 -2.83 7.20
C TYR A 87 -17.32 -2.20 7.92
N VAL A 88 -18.12 -1.47 7.19
CA VAL A 88 -19.39 -0.94 7.68
C VAL A 88 -20.47 -1.15 6.62
N GLY A 89 -21.51 -1.86 6.99
CA GLY A 89 -22.64 -2.20 6.14
C GLY A 89 -23.76 -2.85 6.96
N PHE A 90 -24.84 -3.19 6.29
CA PHE A 90 -25.97 -3.89 6.89
C PHE A 90 -26.02 -5.35 6.42
N ASP A 91 -26.42 -6.28 7.28
CA ASP A 91 -26.61 -7.69 6.92
C ASP A 91 -27.64 -7.87 5.79
N GLN A 92 -28.70 -7.06 5.81
CA GLN A 92 -29.61 -6.91 4.68
C GLN A 92 -29.16 -5.70 3.87
N PRO A 93 -28.84 -5.81 2.57
CA PRO A 93 -28.30 -4.72 1.78
C PRO A 93 -29.19 -3.48 1.80
N LYS A 94 -28.70 -2.42 2.45
CA LYS A 94 -29.35 -1.14 2.60
C LYS A 94 -28.32 -0.04 2.45
N THR A 95 -28.70 1.05 1.77
CA THR A 95 -27.78 2.17 1.58
C THR A 95 -27.43 2.85 2.91
N LEU A 96 -26.15 3.19 3.05
CA LEU A 96 -25.60 4.05 4.10
C LEU A 96 -25.80 5.55 3.77
N GLY A 97 -26.58 5.86 2.74
CA GLY A 97 -26.82 7.23 2.29
C GLY A 97 -25.64 7.81 1.53
N ARG A 98 -25.06 8.90 2.04
CA ARG A 98 -23.89 9.57 1.44
C ARG A 98 -22.56 9.14 2.03
N GLU A 99 -22.56 8.12 2.88
CA GLU A 99 -21.36 7.66 3.54
C GLU A 99 -20.43 6.92 2.57
N THR A 100 -19.16 7.09 2.82
CA THR A 100 -18.07 6.51 2.02
C THR A 100 -17.02 5.89 2.92
N GLY A 101 -16.12 5.09 2.35
CA GLY A 101 -14.98 4.58 3.11
C GLY A 101 -14.11 5.68 3.73
N SER A 102 -14.07 6.88 3.12
CA SER A 102 -13.35 8.04 3.66
C SER A 102 -14.07 8.70 4.83
N SER A 103 -15.41 8.72 4.85
CA SER A 103 -16.19 9.41 5.88
C SER A 103 -16.43 8.55 7.12
N VAL A 104 -16.52 7.22 6.98
CA VAL A 104 -16.88 6.30 8.08
C VAL A 104 -15.74 5.33 8.40
N ALA A 105 -15.34 4.46 7.45
CA ALA A 105 -14.38 3.40 7.74
C ALA A 105 -12.96 3.93 8.05
N ALA A 106 -12.51 4.98 7.36
CA ALA A 106 -11.20 5.56 7.59
C ALA A 106 -11.04 6.23 8.97
N PRO A 107 -12.04 6.98 9.50
CA PRO A 107 -11.99 7.45 10.89
C PRO A 107 -11.93 6.32 11.92
N MET A 108 -12.71 5.26 11.73
CA MET A 108 -12.68 4.09 12.63
C MET A 108 -11.31 3.41 12.62
N PHE A 109 -10.72 3.24 11.43
CA PHE A 109 -9.36 2.73 11.29
C PHE A 109 -8.34 3.65 12.01
N ARG A 110 -8.45 4.96 11.84
CA ARG A 110 -7.59 5.94 12.52
C ARG A 110 -7.66 5.77 14.03
N ASP A 111 -8.85 5.71 14.60
CA ASP A 111 -9.05 5.65 16.05
C ASP A 111 -8.52 4.33 16.62
N PHE A 112 -8.77 3.22 15.93
CA PHE A 112 -8.19 1.93 16.27
C PHE A 112 -6.66 1.96 16.23
N MET A 113 -6.05 2.44 15.12
CA MET A 113 -4.60 2.47 14.96
C MET A 113 -3.92 3.45 15.93
N SER A 114 -4.59 4.54 16.29
CA SER A 114 -4.09 5.46 17.31
C SER A 114 -3.89 4.76 18.66
N GLN A 115 -4.82 3.91 19.05
CA GLN A 115 -4.73 3.13 20.30
C GLN A 115 -3.76 1.96 20.15
N ALA A 116 -3.84 1.20 19.06
CA ALA A 116 -3.03 0.00 18.85
C ALA A 116 -1.53 0.30 18.71
N LEU A 117 -1.18 1.49 18.23
CA LEU A 117 0.21 1.94 18.03
C LEU A 117 0.66 2.95 19.09
N ASP A 118 -0.15 3.21 20.11
CA ASP A 118 0.26 4.09 21.21
C ASP A 118 1.52 3.56 21.89
N GLY A 119 2.42 4.47 22.25
CA GLY A 119 3.72 4.13 22.85
C GLY A 119 4.69 3.35 21.94
N LYS A 120 4.27 2.91 20.74
CA LYS A 120 5.16 2.17 19.82
C LYS A 120 5.95 3.12 18.91
N PRO A 121 7.18 2.74 18.51
CA PRO A 121 7.95 3.54 17.56
C PRO A 121 7.27 3.57 16.18
N GLY A 122 7.39 4.68 15.47
CA GLY A 122 6.93 4.81 14.09
C GLY A 122 7.94 4.20 13.11
N ILE A 123 7.86 2.89 12.89
CA ILE A 123 8.78 2.18 11.98
C ILE A 123 8.37 2.46 10.53
N PRO A 124 9.28 2.95 9.67
CA PRO A 124 8.97 3.17 8.26
C PRO A 124 8.85 1.85 7.49
N PHE A 125 8.13 1.87 6.38
CA PHE A 125 8.10 0.74 5.46
C PHE A 125 9.49 0.52 4.85
N ARG A 126 9.95 -0.74 4.88
CA ARG A 126 11.27 -1.10 4.37
C ARG A 126 11.31 -1.01 2.85
N VAL A 127 12.22 -0.21 2.33
CA VAL A 127 12.52 -0.14 0.90
C VAL A 127 13.37 -1.34 0.50
N PRO A 128 12.93 -2.20 -0.44
CA PRO A 128 13.74 -3.32 -0.92
C PRO A 128 14.95 -2.83 -1.73
N THR A 129 15.99 -3.66 -1.76
CA THR A 129 17.14 -3.44 -2.66
C THR A 129 16.69 -3.31 -4.11
N GLY A 130 17.27 -2.38 -4.86
CA GLY A 130 16.98 -2.16 -6.27
C GLY A 130 15.83 -1.18 -6.53
N ILE A 131 15.06 -0.77 -5.52
CA ILE A 131 14.10 0.35 -5.68
C ILE A 131 14.84 1.67 -5.67
N ARG A 132 14.49 2.55 -6.59
CA ARG A 132 14.94 3.94 -6.65
C ARG A 132 13.77 4.86 -6.28
N LEU A 133 14.02 5.73 -5.30
CA LEU A 133 13.07 6.79 -4.94
C LEU A 133 13.44 8.04 -5.74
N VAL A 134 12.57 8.43 -6.66
CA VAL A 134 12.78 9.58 -7.56
C VAL A 134 11.81 10.69 -7.20
N ARG A 135 12.32 11.92 -7.19
CA ARG A 135 11.47 13.11 -7.03
C ARG A 135 10.78 13.41 -8.35
N VAL A 136 9.46 13.34 -8.34
CA VAL A 136 8.63 13.63 -9.52
C VAL A 136 7.61 14.73 -9.23
N ASN A 137 7.24 15.45 -10.26
CA ASN A 137 6.12 16.35 -10.19
C ASN A 137 4.82 15.53 -10.12
N ALA A 138 4.03 15.73 -9.06
CA ALA A 138 2.83 14.94 -8.79
C ALA A 138 1.69 15.12 -9.82
N VAL A 139 1.81 16.08 -10.73
CA VAL A 139 0.81 16.36 -11.76
C VAL A 139 1.21 15.71 -13.09
N THR A 140 2.49 15.87 -13.48
CA THR A 140 2.98 15.42 -14.78
C THR A 140 3.60 14.01 -14.73
N GLY A 141 4.01 13.54 -13.55
CA GLY A 141 4.78 12.30 -13.38
C GLY A 141 6.24 12.39 -13.85
N LEU A 142 6.67 13.53 -14.42
CA LEU A 142 8.02 13.74 -14.88
C LEU A 142 9.00 14.05 -13.73
N PRO A 143 10.30 13.89 -13.91
CA PRO A 143 11.27 14.30 -12.92
C PRO A 143 11.04 15.74 -12.47
N ALA A 144 11.14 15.98 -11.15
CA ALA A 144 10.88 17.28 -10.59
C ALA A 144 11.90 18.31 -11.06
N ALA A 145 11.42 19.44 -11.54
CA ALA A 145 12.22 20.62 -11.93
C ALA A 145 12.29 21.66 -10.80
N PRO A 146 13.30 22.56 -10.82
CA PRO A 146 13.34 23.72 -9.93
C PRO A 146 12.07 24.58 -10.10
N GLY A 147 11.41 24.88 -8.98
CA GLY A 147 10.16 25.66 -8.99
C GLY A 147 8.86 24.83 -9.00
N ASP A 148 8.93 23.53 -9.13
CA ASP A 148 7.74 22.67 -9.01
C ASP A 148 7.11 22.76 -7.62
N LYS A 149 5.81 23.09 -7.57
CA LYS A 149 5.06 23.27 -6.32
C LYS A 149 4.61 21.95 -5.67
N ARG A 150 4.47 20.90 -6.45
CA ARG A 150 3.92 19.60 -6.01
C ARG A 150 4.88 18.49 -6.37
N VAL A 151 5.90 18.32 -5.54
CA VAL A 151 6.92 17.28 -5.69
C VAL A 151 6.64 16.15 -4.70
N ILE A 152 6.69 14.92 -5.19
CA ILE A 152 6.57 13.70 -4.39
C ILE A 152 7.75 12.77 -4.67
N LEU A 153 8.01 11.84 -3.74
CA LEU A 153 8.90 10.72 -3.95
C LEU A 153 8.08 9.53 -4.44
N GLU A 154 8.44 9.00 -5.61
CA GLU A 154 7.84 7.79 -6.16
C GLU A 154 8.87 6.67 -6.29
N ALA A 155 8.40 5.43 -6.14
CA ALA A 155 9.22 4.23 -6.16
C ALA A 155 9.27 3.61 -7.56
N PHE A 156 10.47 3.51 -8.13
CA PHE A 156 10.70 2.94 -9.45
C PHE A 156 11.60 1.71 -9.37
N LYS A 157 11.33 0.72 -10.21
CA LYS A 157 12.30 -0.32 -10.53
C LYS A 157 13.41 0.26 -11.41
N PRO A 158 14.65 -0.26 -11.35
CA PRO A 158 15.73 0.22 -12.19
C PRO A 158 15.34 0.19 -13.67
N GLY A 159 15.55 1.30 -14.37
CA GLY A 159 15.23 1.45 -15.78
C GLY A 159 13.77 1.77 -16.11
N THR A 160 12.91 1.96 -15.08
CA THR A 160 11.51 2.41 -15.26
C THR A 160 11.28 3.83 -14.77
N GLU A 161 12.34 4.53 -14.41
CA GLU A 161 12.29 5.91 -13.96
C GLU A 161 11.88 6.84 -15.10
N PRO A 162 11.06 7.87 -14.85
CA PRO A 162 10.70 8.84 -15.87
C PRO A 162 11.93 9.63 -16.32
N SER A 163 12.08 9.84 -17.62
CA SER A 163 13.16 10.65 -18.22
C SER A 163 12.59 11.97 -18.75
N LEU A 164 13.45 12.99 -18.83
CA LEU A 164 13.13 14.27 -19.49
C LEU A 164 13.21 14.19 -21.02
N ARG A 165 13.51 13.03 -21.59
CA ARG A 165 13.56 12.85 -23.05
C ARG A 165 12.16 13.00 -23.65
N GLU A 166 12.08 13.74 -24.74
CA GLU A 166 10.86 14.07 -25.47
C GLU A 166 10.10 12.86 -26.04
N ASP A 167 10.68 11.66 -25.99
CA ASP A 167 10.07 10.41 -26.45
C ASP A 167 8.96 9.87 -25.50
N ALA A 168 8.67 10.55 -24.40
CA ALA A 168 7.61 10.20 -23.47
C ALA A 168 6.19 10.65 -23.92
N HIS A 169 5.99 10.96 -25.18
CA HIS A 169 4.67 11.18 -25.79
C HIS A 169 4.00 9.88 -26.25
N SER A 170 4.28 8.75 -25.67
CA SER A 170 3.28 7.70 -25.67
C SER A 170 2.28 7.95 -24.52
N VAL A 171 1.56 9.04 -24.58
CA VAL A 171 0.22 9.08 -24.04
C VAL A 171 -0.46 7.84 -24.63
N ILE A 172 -0.86 6.90 -23.78
CA ILE A 172 -1.77 5.83 -24.20
C ILE A 172 -3.05 6.56 -24.63
N ASP A 173 -3.11 6.90 -25.89
CA ASP A 173 -4.30 7.36 -26.56
C ASP A 173 -5.35 6.26 -26.37
N GLY A 174 -6.55 6.61 -25.91
CA GLY A 174 -7.62 5.65 -25.65
C GLY A 174 -7.98 4.74 -26.83
N ASN A 175 -7.44 5.04 -28.02
CA ASN A 175 -7.56 4.25 -29.23
C ASN A 175 -6.60 3.03 -29.24
N THR A 176 -5.50 3.06 -28.50
CA THR A 176 -4.57 1.92 -28.40
C THR A 176 -5.08 0.79 -27.49
N LEU A 177 -6.02 1.06 -26.60
CA LEU A 177 -6.65 0.04 -25.77
C LEU A 177 -7.58 -0.90 -26.56
N ASN A 178 -8.14 -0.43 -27.68
CA ASN A 178 -8.98 -1.25 -28.57
C ASN A 178 -8.17 -2.20 -29.46
N ALA A 179 -6.90 -1.91 -29.72
CA ALA A 179 -6.04 -2.78 -30.56
C ALA A 179 -5.50 -4.01 -29.80
N VAL A 180 -5.50 -3.99 -28.45
CA VAL A 180 -5.06 -5.12 -27.64
C VAL A 180 -6.22 -6.10 -27.33
N ALA A 181 -7.47 -5.68 -27.49
CA ALA A 181 -8.65 -6.50 -27.25
C ALA A 181 -8.94 -7.54 -28.34
N ASP A 182 -8.32 -7.43 -29.50
CA ASP A 182 -8.61 -8.29 -30.68
C ASP A 182 -7.57 -9.42 -30.92
N SER A 183 -6.67 -9.65 -29.98
CA SER A 183 -5.78 -10.82 -30.03
C SER A 183 -6.46 -12.01 -29.33
N PRO A 184 -6.67 -13.16 -30.02
CA PRO A 184 -7.29 -14.31 -29.40
C PRO A 184 -6.36 -14.88 -28.33
N VAL A 185 -6.74 -14.71 -27.08
CA VAL A 185 -6.11 -15.41 -25.95
C VAL A 185 -6.60 -16.85 -26.01
N ALA A 186 -5.74 -17.74 -26.49
CA ALA A 186 -5.91 -19.16 -26.24
C ALA A 186 -5.80 -19.42 -24.72
N GLY A 187 -6.90 -19.88 -24.11
CA GLY A 187 -6.98 -20.26 -22.71
C GLY A 187 -6.12 -21.52 -22.41
N PRO A 188 -6.14 -22.16 -21.28
CA PRO A 188 -7.20 -22.24 -20.30
C PRO A 188 -6.71 -22.11 -18.84
N GLY A 189 -7.61 -22.00 -17.95
CA GLY A 189 -7.38 -22.30 -16.54
C GLY A 189 -7.63 -21.11 -15.64
N GLY A 190 -8.87 -21.06 -15.17
CA GLY A 190 -9.26 -20.17 -14.09
C GLY A 190 -8.53 -20.51 -12.81
N LEU A 191 -8.51 -19.54 -11.94
CA LEU A 191 -8.61 -19.74 -10.48
C LEU A 191 -8.81 -18.36 -9.85
N TYR A 192 -9.83 -18.31 -9.11
CA TYR A 192 -10.44 -17.38 -8.20
C TYR A 192 -9.57 -16.22 -7.71
#